data_6e1e32fbd4e12e8f37a976f6d582c8c6
#
_entry.id   6e1e32fbd4e12e8f37a976f6d582c8c6
#
_cell.length_a   1.000
_cell.length_b   1.000
_cell.length_c   1.000
_cell.angle_alpha   90.00
_cell.angle_beta   90.00
_cell.angle_gamma   90.00
#
_symmetry.space_group_name_H-M   'P 1'
#
loop_
_entity.id
_entity.type
_entity.pdbx_description
1 polymer ?
#
loop_
_entity_poly.entity_id
_entity_poly.type
_entity_poly.pdbx_seq_one_letter_code
_entity_poly.pdbx_strand_id
1 'polypeptide(L)'
;MTLTQIAIFRGQEVRREIHNNEWWFSVIDSIKVLTGTDRPRKYWSDLKTKLIKEGYREVSDKIGQLKLRAPDGKLRETDCASTEGLLRIVQSIPSPKAEPFKRWLARVGYEKI
;
A
#
# COMPACT_ATOMS: atom_id res chain seq x y z
N MET A 1 -14.29 8.39 12.94
CA MET A 1 -14.56 6.96 12.71
C MET A 1 -13.78 6.48 11.50
N THR A 2 -13.04 5.41 11.69
CA THR A 2 -12.19 4.86 10.66
C THR A 2 -12.96 3.83 9.83
N LEU A 3 -13.08 4.08 8.53
CA LEU A 3 -13.78 3.16 7.61
C LEU A 3 -12.78 2.51 6.68
N THR A 4 -12.27 1.35 7.10
CA THR A 4 -11.44 0.52 6.22
C THR A 4 -12.31 -0.06 5.12
N GLN A 5 -11.91 0.15 3.88
CA GLN A 5 -12.54 -0.46 2.72
C GLN A 5 -11.57 -1.43 2.07
N ILE A 6 -12.09 -2.27 1.21
CA ILE A 6 -11.29 -3.27 0.51
C ILE A 6 -11.41 -3.02 -0.99
N ALA A 7 -10.26 -2.88 -1.65
CA ALA A 7 -10.18 -2.88 -3.10
C ALA A 7 -9.66 -4.25 -3.55
N ILE A 8 -10.14 -4.74 -4.68
CA ILE A 8 -9.79 -6.07 -5.15
C ILE A 8 -8.92 -5.99 -6.40
N PHE A 9 -7.76 -6.64 -6.34
CA PHE A 9 -6.89 -6.81 -7.49
C PHE A 9 -6.76 -8.31 -7.81
N ARG A 10 -7.33 -8.72 -8.92
CA ARG A 10 -7.26 -10.12 -9.38
C ARG A 10 -7.63 -11.12 -8.27
N GLY A 11 -8.72 -10.81 -7.56
CA GLY A 11 -9.23 -11.66 -6.48
C GLY A 11 -8.53 -11.50 -5.14
N GLN A 12 -7.53 -10.64 -5.05
CA GLN A 12 -6.81 -10.42 -3.79
C GLN A 12 -7.17 -9.08 -3.18
N GLU A 13 -7.24 -9.04 -1.87
CA GLU A 13 -7.71 -7.88 -1.12
C GLU A 13 -6.56 -6.92 -0.79
N VAL A 14 -6.79 -5.63 -1.05
CA VAL A 14 -5.92 -4.55 -0.63
C VAL A 14 -6.78 -3.58 0.18
N ARG A 15 -6.48 -3.45 1.47
CA ARG A 15 -7.22 -2.53 2.34
C ARG A 15 -6.85 -1.09 2.02
N ARG A 16 -7.83 -0.22 2.11
CA ARG A 16 -7.64 1.21 1.88
C ARG A 16 -8.55 2.03 2.77
N GLU A 17 -8.21 3.29 2.94
CA GLU A 17 -8.97 4.21 3.77
C GLU A 17 -8.77 5.63 3.28
N ILE A 18 -9.77 6.48 3.49
CA ILE A 18 -9.68 7.91 3.18
C ILE A 18 -8.85 8.59 4.28
N HIS A 19 -7.83 9.34 3.85
CA HIS A 19 -7.01 10.15 4.73
C HIS A 19 -6.61 11.41 3.96
N ASN A 20 -6.85 12.58 4.56
CA ASN A 20 -6.59 13.87 3.90
C ASN A 20 -7.25 13.98 2.52
N ASN A 21 -8.50 13.52 2.42
CA ASN A 21 -9.30 13.56 1.20
C ASN A 21 -8.75 12.74 0.04
N GLU A 22 -7.90 11.75 0.32
CA GLU A 22 -7.41 10.86 -0.71
C GLU A 22 -7.35 9.43 -0.20
N TRP A 23 -7.30 8.47 -1.13
CA TRP A 23 -7.18 7.07 -0.78
C TRP A 23 -5.76 6.74 -0.35
N TRP A 24 -5.64 6.05 0.77
CA TRP A 24 -4.39 5.49 1.28
C TRP A 24 -4.54 3.98 1.36
N PHE A 25 -3.53 3.27 0.94
CA PHE A 25 -3.56 1.82 0.78
C PHE A 25 -2.56 1.14 1.71
N SER A 26 -2.92 -0.04 2.19
CA SER A 26 -2.00 -0.86 2.97
C SER A 26 -0.81 -1.28 2.11
N VAL A 27 0.39 -0.89 2.53
CA VAL A 27 1.62 -1.26 1.82
C VAL A 27 1.85 -2.76 1.87
N ILE A 28 1.63 -3.36 3.04
CA ILE A 28 1.83 -4.79 3.25
C ILE A 28 0.92 -5.61 2.35
N ASP A 29 -0.35 -5.25 2.25
CA ASP A 29 -1.30 -5.94 1.37
C ASP A 29 -0.85 -5.87 -0.09
N SER A 30 -0.36 -4.70 -0.50
CA SER A 30 0.12 -4.49 -1.87
C SER A 30 1.36 -5.33 -2.18
N ILE A 31 2.29 -5.41 -1.24
CA ILE A 31 3.49 -6.24 -1.37
C ILE A 31 3.10 -7.71 -1.51
N LYS A 32 2.16 -8.16 -0.68
CA LYS A 32 1.70 -9.53 -0.71
C LYS A 32 1.08 -9.89 -2.08
N VAL A 33 0.29 -8.99 -2.64
CA VAL A 33 -0.32 -9.17 -3.96
C VAL A 33 0.76 -9.22 -5.04
N LEU A 34 1.74 -8.33 -4.97
CA LEU A 34 2.76 -8.20 -6.01
C LEU A 34 3.79 -9.33 -6.00
N THR A 35 4.18 -9.78 -4.82
CA THR A 35 5.29 -10.73 -4.67
C THR A 35 4.86 -12.13 -4.28
N GLY A 36 3.68 -12.29 -3.67
CA GLY A 36 3.25 -13.55 -3.12
C GLY A 36 4.04 -14.00 -1.89
N THR A 37 4.85 -13.11 -1.32
CA THR A 37 5.67 -13.47 -0.16
C THR A 37 4.82 -13.83 1.04
N ASP A 38 5.28 -14.80 1.82
CA ASP A 38 4.67 -15.16 3.10
C ASP A 38 5.21 -14.29 4.24
N ARG A 39 6.16 -13.39 3.94
CA ARG A 39 6.76 -12.47 4.91
C ARG A 39 6.66 -11.01 4.43
N PRO A 40 5.46 -10.48 4.21
CA PRO A 40 5.31 -9.13 3.66
C PRO A 40 5.88 -8.04 4.57
N ARG A 41 5.84 -8.23 5.89
CA ARG A 41 6.38 -7.25 6.84
C ARG A 41 7.89 -7.14 6.74
N LYS A 42 8.58 -8.28 6.61
CA LYS A 42 10.03 -8.29 6.44
C LYS A 42 10.41 -7.67 5.09
N TYR A 43 9.70 -8.04 4.04
CA TYR A 43 9.92 -7.48 2.72
C TYR A 43 9.82 -5.95 2.76
N TRP A 44 8.76 -5.44 3.37
CA TRP A 44 8.55 -4.00 3.48
C TRP A 44 9.64 -3.32 4.32
N SER A 45 10.02 -3.91 5.43
CA SER A 45 11.07 -3.35 6.28
C SER A 45 12.39 -3.18 5.51
N ASP A 46 12.78 -4.20 4.76
CA ASP A 46 14.01 -4.17 3.96
C ASP A 46 13.90 -3.15 2.83
N LEU A 47 12.78 -3.12 2.14
CA LEU A 47 12.54 -2.17 1.05
C LEU A 47 12.52 -0.73 1.55
N LYS A 48 11.84 -0.48 2.66
CA LYS A 48 11.77 0.85 3.27
C LYS A 48 13.15 1.38 3.62
N THR A 49 13.98 0.54 4.21
CA THR A 49 15.37 0.90 4.56
C THR A 49 16.16 1.25 3.28
N LYS A 50 16.01 0.45 2.25
CA LYS A 50 16.69 0.69 0.96
C LYS A 50 16.24 2.02 0.34
N LEU A 51 14.94 2.28 0.31
CA LEU A 51 14.40 3.51 -0.25
C LEU A 51 14.91 4.75 0.49
N ILE A 52 14.96 4.68 1.82
CA ILE A 52 15.49 5.79 2.63
C ILE A 52 16.96 6.02 2.33
N LYS A 53 17.76 4.96 2.22
CA LYS A 53 19.18 5.08 1.90
C LYS A 53 19.42 5.67 0.51
N GLU A 54 18.54 5.40 -0.43
CA GLU A 54 18.64 5.92 -1.80
C GLU A 54 18.18 7.36 -1.91
N GLY A 55 17.77 7.98 -0.80
CA GLY A 55 17.41 9.38 -0.77
C GLY A 55 15.98 9.69 -1.16
N TYR A 56 15.10 8.70 -1.19
CA TYR A 56 13.68 8.92 -1.48
C TYR A 56 12.97 9.50 -0.27
N ARG A 57 13.33 10.72 0.10
CA ARG A 57 12.71 11.42 1.24
C ARG A 57 11.23 11.67 1.02
N GLU A 58 10.84 11.86 -0.23
CA GLU A 58 9.43 12.04 -0.63
C GLU A 58 8.57 10.87 -0.20
N VAL A 59 9.15 9.68 -0.10
CA VAL A 59 8.42 8.49 0.30
C VAL A 59 7.94 8.60 1.75
N SER A 60 8.75 9.19 2.63
CA SER A 60 8.38 9.33 4.04
C SER A 60 7.18 10.26 4.25
N ASP A 61 7.01 11.27 3.38
CA ASP A 61 5.87 12.19 3.47
C ASP A 61 4.57 11.58 2.96
N LYS A 62 4.67 10.51 2.16
CA LYS A 62 3.53 9.85 1.53
C LYS A 62 3.22 8.49 2.14
N ILE A 63 3.91 8.16 3.22
CA ILE A 63 3.69 6.96 4.01
C ILE A 63 3.32 7.38 5.42
N GLY A 64 2.31 6.76 5.96
CA GLY A 64 1.88 7.01 7.34
C GLY A 64 1.26 5.77 7.93
N GLN A 65 1.15 5.76 9.24
CA GLN A 65 0.45 4.68 9.92
C GLN A 65 -1.00 5.06 10.12
N LEU A 66 -1.89 4.24 9.58
CA LEU A 66 -3.33 4.37 9.77
C LEU A 66 -3.85 3.13 10.49
N LYS A 67 -4.89 3.30 11.26
CA LYS A 67 -5.55 2.17 11.92
C LYS A 67 -6.50 1.51 10.95
N LEU A 68 -6.11 0.37 10.42
CA LEU A 68 -6.93 -0.43 9.53
C LEU A 68 -7.48 -1.66 10.25
N ARG A 69 -8.66 -2.10 9.81
CA ARG A 69 -9.25 -3.30 10.35
C ARG A 69 -8.44 -4.53 9.91
N ALA A 70 -8.01 -5.29 10.90
CA ALA A 70 -7.28 -6.54 10.67
C ALA A 70 -8.24 -7.72 10.48
N PRO A 71 -7.76 -8.88 10.03
CA PRO A 71 -8.61 -10.06 9.83
C PRO A 71 -9.35 -10.52 11.10
N ASP A 72 -8.80 -10.23 12.29
CA ASP A 72 -9.45 -10.53 13.56
C ASP A 72 -10.52 -9.52 13.95
N GLY A 73 -10.79 -8.52 13.12
CA GLY A 73 -11.78 -7.48 13.34
C GLY A 73 -11.30 -6.32 14.17
N LYS A 74 -10.08 -6.37 14.70
CA LYS A 74 -9.52 -5.28 15.50
C LYS A 74 -8.84 -4.25 14.61
N LEU A 75 -8.82 -3.00 15.08
CA LEU A 75 -8.08 -1.93 14.41
C LEU A 75 -6.60 -2.00 14.83
N ARG A 76 -5.71 -2.03 13.85
CA ARG A 76 -4.27 -2.08 14.11
C ARG A 76 -3.55 -1.04 13.27
N GLU A 77 -2.52 -0.44 13.83
CA GLU A 77 -1.68 0.48 13.09
C GLU A 77 -0.99 -0.24 11.94
N THR A 78 -1.13 0.30 10.74
CA THR A 78 -0.67 -0.34 9.49
C THR A 78 0.00 0.72 8.64
N ASP A 79 1.19 0.42 8.12
CA ASP A 79 1.85 1.33 7.18
C ASP A 79 1.01 1.43 5.91
N CYS A 80 0.61 2.65 5.60
CA CYS A 80 -0.18 2.97 4.42
C CYS A 80 0.52 4.03 3.60
N ALA A 81 0.21 4.06 2.31
CA ALA A 81 0.74 5.07 1.41
C ALA A 81 -0.41 5.63 0.57
N SER A 82 -0.30 6.93 0.24
CA SER A 82 -1.21 7.54 -0.71
C SER A 82 -1.05 6.84 -2.06
N THR A 83 -1.99 7.09 -2.98
CA THR A 83 -1.89 6.52 -4.34
C THR A 83 -0.54 6.82 -4.97
N GLU A 84 -0.12 8.07 -4.89
CA GLU A 84 1.17 8.50 -5.46
C GLU A 84 2.35 7.84 -4.75
N GLY A 85 2.30 7.76 -3.42
CA GLY A 85 3.35 7.09 -2.64
C GLY A 85 3.45 5.61 -2.95
N LEU A 86 2.31 4.95 -3.10
CA LEU A 86 2.31 3.52 -3.43
C LEU A 86 2.81 3.25 -4.85
N LEU A 87 2.46 4.11 -5.82
CA LEU A 87 3.02 4.00 -7.17
C LEU A 87 4.54 4.06 -7.14
N ARG A 88 5.10 4.93 -6.30
CA ARG A 88 6.54 5.05 -6.15
C ARG A 88 7.15 3.77 -5.57
N ILE A 89 6.52 3.22 -4.53
CA ILE A 89 6.97 1.98 -3.89
C ILE A 89 6.94 0.83 -4.90
N VAL A 90 5.87 0.71 -5.67
CA VAL A 90 5.70 -0.38 -6.65
C VAL A 90 6.80 -0.37 -7.70
N GLN A 91 7.30 0.80 -8.07
CA GLN A 91 8.40 0.92 -9.04
C GLN A 91 9.67 0.20 -8.58
N SER A 92 9.83 0.01 -7.28
CA SER A 92 11.00 -0.64 -6.70
C SER A 92 10.79 -2.13 -6.41
N ILE A 93 9.63 -2.67 -6.80
CA ILE A 93 9.31 -4.08 -6.58
C ILE A 93 9.36 -4.81 -7.93
N PRO A 94 10.35 -5.69 -8.14
CA PRO A 94 10.42 -6.48 -9.36
C PRO A 94 9.34 -7.56 -9.35
N SER A 95 8.29 -7.34 -10.12
CA SER A 95 7.18 -8.27 -10.21
C SER A 95 6.56 -8.19 -11.60
N PRO A 96 6.20 -9.34 -12.22
CA PRO A 96 5.47 -9.31 -13.49
C PRO A 96 4.07 -8.70 -13.34
N LYS A 97 3.57 -8.57 -12.10
CA LYS A 97 2.29 -7.95 -11.81
C LYS A 97 2.39 -6.44 -11.62
N ALA A 98 3.60 -5.86 -11.63
CA ALA A 98 3.79 -4.44 -11.32
C ALA A 98 3.04 -3.52 -12.28
N GLU A 99 3.15 -3.75 -13.59
CA GLU A 99 2.48 -2.90 -14.57
C GLU A 99 0.94 -2.97 -14.46
N PRO A 100 0.31 -4.16 -14.46
CA PRO A 100 -1.14 -4.21 -14.27
C PRO A 100 -1.57 -3.68 -12.91
N PHE A 101 -0.76 -3.86 -11.86
CA PHE A 101 -1.06 -3.31 -10.54
C PHE A 101 -1.04 -1.78 -10.57
N LYS A 102 -0.06 -1.17 -11.21
CA LYS A 102 0.01 0.29 -11.33
C LYS A 102 -1.20 0.85 -12.07
N ARG A 103 -1.64 0.19 -13.14
CA ARG A 103 -2.84 0.62 -13.87
C ARG A 103 -4.10 0.51 -13.01
N TRP A 104 -4.22 -0.60 -12.27
CA TRP A 104 -5.32 -0.79 -11.34
C TRP A 104 -5.30 0.28 -10.24
N LEU A 105 -4.12 0.53 -9.67
CA LEU A 105 -3.96 1.52 -8.61
C LEU A 105 -4.31 2.93 -9.09
N ALA A 106 -3.91 3.29 -10.30
CA ALA A 106 -4.27 4.59 -10.88
C ALA A 106 -5.79 4.75 -11.01
N ARG A 107 -6.50 3.66 -11.29
CA ARG A 107 -7.96 3.67 -11.36
C ARG A 107 -8.61 3.77 -9.99
N VAL A 108 -8.27 2.83 -9.08
CA VAL A 108 -8.94 2.78 -7.77
C VAL A 108 -8.46 3.88 -6.82
N GLY A 109 -7.23 4.35 -7.01
CA GLY A 109 -6.64 5.39 -6.17
C GLY A 109 -7.23 6.77 -6.41
N TYR A 110 -7.89 6.97 -7.54
CA TYR A 110 -8.54 8.24 -7.88
C TYR A 110 -10.05 8.09 -8.00
N GLU A 111 -10.59 7.00 -7.48
CA GLU A 111 -12.04 6.85 -7.40
C GLU A 111 -12.65 7.94 -6.54
N LYS A 112 -13.83 8.36 -6.95
CA LYS A 112 -14.55 9.40 -6.24
C LYS A 112 -14.87 8.96 -4.82
N ILE A 113 -14.62 9.84 -3.89
CA ILE A 113 -14.88 9.62 -2.47
C ILE A 113 -16.35 9.92 -2.14
#